data_86c7481ea365598cc5120d76ec42d1bf
#
_entry.id   86c7481ea365598cc5120d76ec42d1bf
#
_cell.length_a   1.000
_cell.length_b   1.000
_cell.length_c   1.000
_cell.angle_alpha   90.00
_cell.angle_beta   90.00
_cell.angle_gamma   90.00
#
_symmetry.space_group_name_H-M   'P 1'
#
loop_
_entity.id
_entity.type
_entity.pdbx_description
1 polymer ?
#
loop_
_entity_poly.entity_id
_entity_poly.type
_entity_poly.pdbx_seq_one_letter_code
_entity_poly.pdbx_strand_id
1 'polypeptide(L)'
;MKRSVIAAFLLCSMGIQAQNVKLPWTQEFTNEQSLDRFTVIDANVDDQAFKFSNTAFAASCVRTQDANDWLLSPAIPLKAGKTYELSYTVSGETANATETYEVKLGTNKTVEALTKTIAAKTNAPADFIEKQTVTVLFSVDSDAEYYLGWHFNTEMQLEAGALNIYNVALKEKLGNGVPAAVANAKVTPAPNGGHFADISFTAPTQNQAGATLSALSKIDIFRGEELVKSFANPTPGTTLNYTDSNVPNGKTTYKITPFSADGEGASTEIDTFVGIDIPAAVPKLSFTYANGKAHITWEKVATGANGAYVNPENITYTLRRGKATEIAKNLKSNTFEDTPPAQDEQEALAYVVSPVNEAGEGERTYSNIVVTGKPYKLPINESFANGKLSYFWLVDYNKRSRWTPFHDESSYSQDGDGGFAGFTPMVEGEWSVLETGLIDLNQATDPMISFYYKTHQNSEDVFNIWVSKDYGTPENIATIDLDNTNLREWIKVELP
;
A
#
# COMPACT_ATOMS: atom_id res chain seq x y z
N MET A 1 30.54 -48.15 -11.04
CA MET A 1 29.18 -47.66 -11.31
C MET A 1 29.03 -46.30 -10.69
N LYS A 2 29.17 -45.23 -11.49
CA LYS A 2 28.99 -43.86 -11.06
C LYS A 2 27.53 -43.49 -11.36
N ARG A 3 26.73 -43.15 -10.33
CA ARG A 3 25.38 -42.62 -10.48
C ARG A 3 25.49 -41.09 -10.53
N SER A 4 25.21 -40.53 -11.70
CA SER A 4 25.00 -39.09 -11.87
C SER A 4 23.59 -38.72 -11.41
N VAL A 5 23.49 -37.81 -10.44
CA VAL A 5 22.22 -37.21 -10.06
C VAL A 5 22.06 -35.94 -10.90
N ILE A 6 21.08 -35.95 -11.81
CA ILE A 6 20.65 -34.74 -12.54
C ILE A 6 19.66 -34.02 -11.68
N ALA A 7 20.06 -32.87 -11.15
CA ALA A 7 19.13 -31.91 -10.48
C ALA A 7 18.41 -31.12 -11.59
N ALA A 8 17.13 -31.36 -11.77
CA ALA A 8 16.27 -30.57 -12.62
C ALA A 8 15.91 -29.27 -11.84
N PHE A 9 16.47 -28.15 -12.26
CA PHE A 9 16.01 -26.84 -11.81
C PHE A 9 14.67 -26.54 -12.51
N LEU A 10 13.58 -26.59 -11.74
CA LEU A 10 12.29 -26.04 -12.17
C LEU A 10 12.38 -24.51 -12.08
N LEU A 11 12.66 -23.85 -13.20
CA LEU A 11 12.43 -22.41 -13.33
C LEU A 11 10.91 -22.19 -13.31
N CYS A 12 10.40 -21.79 -12.17
CA CYS A 12 9.06 -21.22 -12.07
C CYS A 12 9.10 -19.83 -12.72
N SER A 13 8.84 -19.75 -14.02
CA SER A 13 8.55 -18.48 -14.68
C SER A 13 7.22 -17.99 -14.13
N MET A 14 7.27 -17.09 -13.14
CA MET A 14 6.13 -16.24 -12.86
C MET A 14 5.90 -15.39 -14.12
N GLY A 15 4.97 -15.82 -14.96
CA GLY A 15 4.46 -15.03 -16.05
C GLY A 15 3.82 -13.77 -15.42
N ILE A 16 4.50 -12.63 -15.53
CA ILE A 16 3.84 -11.34 -15.37
C ILE A 16 2.81 -11.32 -16.50
N GLN A 17 1.53 -11.58 -16.18
CA GLN A 17 0.45 -11.33 -17.11
C GLN A 17 0.54 -9.84 -17.45
N ALA A 18 0.83 -9.52 -18.70
CA ALA A 18 0.82 -8.18 -19.20
C ALA A 18 -0.57 -7.61 -18.96
N GLN A 19 -0.70 -6.77 -17.94
CA GLN A 19 -1.97 -6.16 -17.59
C GLN A 19 -2.36 -5.24 -18.74
N ASN A 20 -3.47 -5.53 -19.43
CA ASN A 20 -3.97 -4.72 -20.54
C ASN A 20 -4.14 -3.26 -20.11
N VAL A 21 -3.93 -2.35 -21.02
CA VAL A 21 -4.16 -0.93 -20.79
C VAL A 21 -5.67 -0.70 -20.58
N LYS A 22 -6.03 0.03 -19.53
CA LYS A 22 -7.41 0.47 -19.29
C LYS A 22 -7.55 1.93 -19.71
N LEU A 23 -8.55 2.25 -20.51
CA LEU A 23 -8.86 3.64 -20.91
C LEU A 23 -9.65 4.40 -19.84
N PRO A 24 -9.41 5.71 -19.62
CA PRO A 24 -8.35 6.49 -20.21
C PRO A 24 -6.96 6.06 -19.74
N TRP A 25 -5.98 6.09 -20.66
CA TRP A 25 -4.60 5.71 -20.38
C TRP A 25 -3.66 6.88 -20.63
N THR A 26 -2.72 7.06 -19.71
CA THR A 26 -1.62 8.00 -19.83
C THR A 26 -0.31 7.31 -19.50
N GLN A 27 0.74 7.69 -20.20
CA GLN A 27 2.10 7.26 -19.95
C GLN A 27 3.04 8.47 -20.07
N GLU A 28 3.84 8.68 -19.04
CA GLU A 28 4.96 9.60 -19.04
C GLU A 28 6.27 8.81 -18.98
N PHE A 29 7.29 9.29 -19.69
CA PHE A 29 8.61 8.67 -19.68
C PHE A 29 9.52 9.45 -18.74
N THR A 30 9.59 9.02 -17.47
CA THR A 30 10.30 9.71 -16.39
C THR A 30 11.51 8.93 -15.84
N ASN A 31 11.62 7.65 -16.18
CA ASN A 31 12.72 6.74 -15.79
C ASN A 31 12.75 5.53 -16.72
N GLU A 32 13.75 4.67 -16.59
CA GLU A 32 13.91 3.46 -17.42
C GLU A 32 12.69 2.52 -17.32
N GLN A 33 12.13 2.33 -16.14
CA GLN A 33 10.99 1.44 -15.89
C GLN A 33 9.72 1.92 -16.61
N SER A 34 9.65 3.18 -17.02
CA SER A 34 8.52 3.70 -17.79
C SER A 34 8.39 3.08 -19.19
N LEU A 35 9.44 2.42 -19.68
CA LEU A 35 9.46 1.66 -20.93
C LEU A 35 9.18 0.15 -20.76
N ASP A 36 9.16 -0.42 -19.56
CA ASP A 36 9.06 -1.86 -19.33
C ASP A 36 7.85 -2.54 -19.99
N ARG A 37 6.77 -1.78 -20.19
CA ARG A 37 5.54 -2.28 -20.83
C ARG A 37 5.52 -2.08 -22.35
N PHE A 38 6.46 -1.33 -22.90
CA PHE A 38 6.59 -1.07 -24.33
C PHE A 38 7.41 -2.18 -24.99
N THR A 39 7.20 -2.35 -26.28
CA THR A 39 8.04 -3.20 -27.11
C THR A 39 8.86 -2.30 -28.04
N VAL A 40 10.15 -2.48 -28.01
CA VAL A 40 11.08 -1.74 -28.86
C VAL A 40 11.56 -2.67 -29.98
N ILE A 41 11.55 -2.19 -31.23
CA ILE A 41 12.02 -2.94 -32.40
C ILE A 41 13.02 -2.08 -33.16
N ASP A 42 14.25 -2.57 -33.31
CA ASP A 42 15.28 -2.09 -34.22
C ASP A 42 15.12 -2.91 -35.52
N ALA A 43 14.47 -2.32 -36.53
CA ALA A 43 14.09 -3.05 -37.74
C ALA A 43 15.17 -3.04 -38.85
N ASN A 44 16.18 -2.16 -38.73
CA ASN A 44 17.35 -2.12 -39.62
C ASN A 44 18.61 -2.79 -39.00
N VAL A 45 18.52 -3.22 -37.72
CA VAL A 45 19.58 -3.96 -36.99
C VAL A 45 20.88 -3.14 -36.96
N ASP A 46 20.79 -1.88 -36.57
CA ASP A 46 21.93 -0.96 -36.47
C ASP A 46 22.37 -0.68 -35.03
N ASP A 47 21.83 -1.43 -34.05
CA ASP A 47 22.04 -1.28 -32.60
C ASP A 47 21.51 0.06 -32.02
N GLN A 48 20.72 0.81 -32.81
CA GLN A 48 19.96 1.93 -32.27
C GLN A 48 18.52 1.52 -32.03
N ALA A 49 17.97 1.95 -30.94
CA ALA A 49 16.60 1.60 -30.56
C ALA A 49 16.07 2.59 -29.51
N PHE A 50 14.76 2.68 -29.38
CA PHE A 50 14.18 3.51 -28.33
C PHE A 50 14.62 3.07 -26.94
N LYS A 51 15.12 4.00 -26.12
CA LYS A 51 15.51 3.85 -24.74
C LYS A 51 15.14 5.09 -23.94
N PHE A 52 15.11 4.99 -22.61
CA PHE A 52 14.91 6.16 -21.79
C PHE A 52 16.11 7.11 -21.87
N SER A 53 15.85 8.39 -22.16
CA SER A 53 16.86 9.44 -22.15
C SER A 53 16.77 10.25 -20.84
N ASN A 54 17.82 10.22 -20.03
CA ASN A 54 17.94 11.04 -18.82
C ASN A 54 18.07 12.55 -19.13
N THR A 55 18.52 12.90 -20.32
CA THR A 55 18.66 14.31 -20.74
C THR A 55 17.33 14.89 -21.20
N ALA A 56 16.60 14.14 -22.03
CA ALA A 56 15.31 14.59 -22.57
C ALA A 56 14.14 14.26 -21.62
N PHE A 57 14.28 13.32 -20.70
CA PHE A 57 13.17 12.70 -19.94
C PHE A 57 12.07 12.21 -20.90
N ALA A 58 12.46 11.34 -21.82
CA ALA A 58 11.64 10.85 -22.92
C ALA A 58 12.04 9.42 -23.31
N ALA A 59 11.15 8.72 -24.05
CA ALA A 59 11.55 7.59 -24.88
C ALA A 59 12.25 8.18 -26.11
N SER A 60 13.55 7.91 -26.27
CA SER A 60 14.42 8.51 -27.29
C SER A 60 15.10 7.44 -28.12
N CYS A 61 15.12 7.63 -29.43
CA CYS A 61 15.93 6.85 -30.37
C CYS A 61 16.88 7.77 -31.13
N VAL A 62 18.18 7.46 -31.12
CA VAL A 62 19.23 8.23 -31.78
C VAL A 62 19.45 7.65 -33.17
N ARG A 63 19.56 8.52 -34.19
CA ARG A 63 19.85 8.15 -35.55
C ARG A 63 21.35 8.34 -35.85
N THR A 64 21.99 7.27 -36.30
CA THR A 64 23.37 7.27 -36.79
C THR A 64 23.48 6.83 -38.25
N GLN A 65 22.42 6.23 -38.79
CA GLN A 65 22.21 5.78 -40.17
C GLN A 65 20.77 6.10 -40.58
N ASP A 66 20.21 5.42 -41.57
CA ASP A 66 18.79 5.48 -41.88
C ASP A 66 18.02 4.89 -40.68
N ALA A 67 17.17 5.67 -40.06
CA ALA A 67 16.37 5.17 -38.96
C ALA A 67 15.22 4.27 -39.45
N ASN A 68 15.02 3.14 -38.77
CA ASN A 68 13.85 2.27 -38.97
C ASN A 68 13.51 1.59 -37.67
N ASP A 69 13.13 2.39 -36.67
CA ASP A 69 12.97 2.00 -35.31
C ASP A 69 11.55 2.22 -34.82
N TRP A 70 11.08 1.33 -33.96
CA TRP A 70 9.72 1.35 -33.52
C TRP A 70 9.61 1.32 -32.00
N LEU A 71 8.69 2.13 -31.45
CA LEU A 71 8.22 2.06 -30.07
C LEU A 71 6.75 1.63 -30.09
N LEU A 72 6.47 0.43 -29.61
CA LEU A 72 5.11 -0.14 -29.55
C LEU A 72 4.52 -0.06 -28.16
N SER A 73 3.28 0.41 -28.06
CA SER A 73 2.53 0.46 -26.81
C SER A 73 2.27 -0.94 -26.25
N PRO A 74 1.89 -1.04 -24.95
CA PRO A 74 1.21 -2.23 -24.44
C PRO A 74 -0.08 -2.53 -25.21
N ALA A 75 -0.65 -3.72 -25.01
CA ALA A 75 -1.94 -4.09 -25.58
C ALA A 75 -3.06 -3.18 -25.07
N ILE A 76 -3.87 -2.66 -25.99
CA ILE A 76 -4.97 -1.74 -25.73
C ILE A 76 -6.27 -2.37 -26.27
N PRO A 77 -7.23 -2.74 -25.41
CA PRO A 77 -8.52 -3.25 -25.87
C PRO A 77 -9.35 -2.09 -26.44
N LEU A 78 -9.56 -2.09 -27.76
CA LEU A 78 -10.39 -1.11 -28.47
C LEU A 78 -11.63 -1.79 -29.05
N LYS A 79 -12.71 -1.02 -29.17
CA LYS A 79 -14.02 -1.50 -29.66
C LYS A 79 -14.41 -0.80 -30.96
N ALA A 80 -15.00 -1.58 -31.87
CA ALA A 80 -15.59 -1.06 -33.10
C ALA A 80 -16.69 -0.02 -32.82
N GLY A 81 -16.84 0.93 -33.73
CA GLY A 81 -17.87 1.98 -33.62
C GLY A 81 -17.56 3.07 -32.59
N LYS A 82 -16.39 3.01 -31.94
CA LYS A 82 -15.92 4.04 -31.03
C LYS A 82 -14.87 4.92 -31.73
N THR A 83 -14.84 6.19 -31.35
CA THR A 83 -13.77 7.12 -31.74
C THR A 83 -12.81 7.28 -30.57
N TYR A 84 -11.54 7.22 -30.87
CA TYR A 84 -10.47 7.39 -29.88
C TYR A 84 -9.66 8.64 -30.17
N GLU A 85 -9.20 9.30 -29.11
CA GLU A 85 -8.32 10.46 -29.18
C GLU A 85 -6.97 10.07 -28.62
N LEU A 86 -5.96 10.00 -29.50
CA LEU A 86 -4.56 9.83 -29.14
C LEU A 86 -3.90 11.20 -29.06
N SER A 87 -3.24 11.49 -27.96
CA SER A 87 -2.38 12.65 -27.77
C SER A 87 -0.99 12.22 -27.34
N TYR A 88 0.05 12.78 -27.93
CA TYR A 88 1.44 12.53 -27.54
C TYR A 88 2.28 13.78 -27.80
N THR A 89 3.36 13.93 -27.00
CA THR A 89 4.31 15.05 -27.17
C THR A 89 5.61 14.53 -27.75
N VAL A 90 6.10 15.18 -28.79
CA VAL A 90 7.25 14.76 -29.57
C VAL A 90 8.18 15.94 -29.88
N SER A 91 9.49 15.67 -30.04
CA SER A 91 10.48 16.57 -30.61
C SER A 91 11.61 15.80 -31.30
N GLY A 92 12.37 16.50 -32.16
CA GLY A 92 13.73 16.12 -32.50
C GLY A 92 14.73 16.48 -31.41
N GLU A 93 16.00 16.44 -31.71
CA GLU A 93 17.09 16.75 -30.77
C GLU A 93 17.86 18.02 -31.13
N THR A 94 18.06 18.29 -32.41
CA THR A 94 18.89 19.41 -32.89
C THR A 94 18.20 20.21 -33.99
N ALA A 95 18.43 21.52 -34.03
CA ALA A 95 17.86 22.41 -35.03
C ALA A 95 18.39 22.16 -36.48
N ASN A 96 19.48 21.40 -36.62
CA ASN A 96 20.13 21.15 -37.92
C ASN A 96 19.74 19.81 -38.54
N ALA A 97 19.01 18.96 -37.82
CA ALA A 97 18.51 17.68 -38.33
C ALA A 97 16.97 17.67 -38.31
N THR A 98 16.37 17.19 -39.40
CA THR A 98 14.91 17.05 -39.50
C THR A 98 14.54 15.59 -39.37
N GLU A 99 14.06 15.21 -38.19
CA GLU A 99 13.63 13.85 -37.91
C GLU A 99 12.18 13.66 -38.37
N THR A 100 11.91 12.51 -39.00
CA THR A 100 10.56 12.14 -39.46
C THR A 100 10.04 10.92 -38.76
N TYR A 101 8.75 10.92 -38.51
CA TYR A 101 8.07 9.79 -37.88
C TYR A 101 6.63 9.66 -38.37
N GLU A 102 6.06 8.51 -38.16
CA GLU A 102 4.63 8.22 -38.32
C GLU A 102 4.10 7.43 -37.14
N VAL A 103 2.77 7.36 -36.98
CA VAL A 103 2.14 6.50 -35.97
C VAL A 103 1.20 5.54 -36.69
N LYS A 104 1.37 4.26 -36.40
CA LYS A 104 0.52 3.18 -36.93
C LYS A 104 -0.17 2.38 -35.84
N LEU A 105 -1.21 1.68 -36.23
CA LEU A 105 -2.00 0.79 -35.37
C LEU A 105 -2.03 -0.61 -35.99
N GLY A 106 -1.94 -1.63 -35.14
CA GLY A 106 -2.04 -3.02 -35.55
C GLY A 106 -2.53 -3.92 -34.45
N THR A 107 -2.78 -5.19 -34.77
CA THR A 107 -3.31 -6.18 -33.83
C THR A 107 -2.25 -7.14 -33.28
N ASN A 108 -0.98 -6.92 -33.60
CA ASN A 108 0.14 -7.72 -33.08
C ASN A 108 1.38 -6.82 -32.88
N LYS A 109 2.36 -7.30 -32.11
CA LYS A 109 3.64 -6.63 -31.80
C LYS A 109 4.72 -6.87 -32.86
N THR A 110 4.35 -6.80 -34.13
CA THR A 110 5.30 -6.91 -35.25
C THR A 110 5.10 -5.76 -36.22
N VAL A 111 6.16 -5.35 -36.93
CA VAL A 111 6.11 -4.25 -37.89
C VAL A 111 5.06 -4.51 -38.97
N GLU A 112 4.97 -5.75 -39.47
CA GLU A 112 4.03 -6.16 -40.52
C GLU A 112 2.56 -6.05 -40.10
N ALA A 113 2.30 -6.17 -38.79
CA ALA A 113 0.93 -6.08 -38.28
C ALA A 113 0.47 -4.62 -38.10
N LEU A 114 1.36 -3.65 -38.08
CA LEU A 114 1.07 -2.22 -37.94
C LEU A 114 0.65 -1.60 -39.25
N THR A 115 -0.53 -1.96 -39.74
CA THR A 115 -0.98 -1.61 -41.13
C THR A 115 -1.82 -0.35 -41.23
N LYS A 116 -2.49 0.07 -40.14
CA LYS A 116 -3.37 1.24 -40.13
C LYS A 116 -2.59 2.49 -39.72
N THR A 117 -2.45 3.47 -40.60
CA THR A 117 -1.83 4.74 -40.28
C THR A 117 -2.77 5.60 -39.42
N ILE A 118 -2.31 6.02 -38.26
CA ILE A 118 -3.02 6.90 -37.32
C ILE A 118 -2.54 8.34 -37.50
N ALA A 119 -1.22 8.56 -37.55
CA ALA A 119 -0.63 9.81 -37.93
C ALA A 119 0.30 9.56 -39.10
N ALA A 120 0.11 10.32 -40.20
CA ALA A 120 0.94 10.21 -41.41
C ALA A 120 2.38 10.66 -41.13
N LYS A 121 3.32 10.18 -41.93
CA LYS A 121 4.73 10.58 -41.86
C LYS A 121 4.85 12.11 -41.89
N THR A 122 5.51 12.68 -40.90
CA THR A 122 5.68 14.10 -40.67
C THR A 122 7.01 14.40 -39.98
N ASN A 123 7.43 15.64 -40.03
CA ASN A 123 8.62 16.12 -39.34
C ASN A 123 8.31 16.29 -37.85
N ALA A 124 9.22 15.85 -36.98
CA ALA A 124 9.24 16.27 -35.60
C ALA A 124 9.72 17.74 -35.50
N PRO A 125 9.32 18.51 -34.45
CA PRO A 125 9.95 19.80 -34.15
C PRO A 125 11.46 19.66 -34.03
N ALA A 126 12.19 20.69 -34.48
CA ALA A 126 13.62 20.60 -34.71
C ALA A 126 14.45 20.30 -33.43
N ASP A 127 14.02 20.74 -32.26
CA ASP A 127 14.77 20.54 -31.04
C ASP A 127 13.86 20.21 -29.82
N PHE A 128 14.49 19.85 -28.70
CA PHE A 128 13.79 19.47 -27.44
C PHE A 128 13.19 20.68 -26.70
N ILE A 129 13.43 21.90 -27.10
CA ILE A 129 12.84 23.13 -26.52
C ILE A 129 11.45 23.34 -27.12
N GLU A 130 11.29 23.10 -28.42
CA GLU A 130 10.04 23.29 -29.17
C GLU A 130 9.21 22.00 -29.24
N LYS A 131 8.91 21.43 -28.09
CA LYS A 131 8.05 20.21 -28.00
C LYS A 131 6.67 20.48 -28.60
N GLN A 132 6.19 19.56 -29.43
CA GLN A 132 4.84 19.61 -29.98
C GLN A 132 3.97 18.52 -29.44
N THR A 133 2.78 18.89 -28.93
CA THR A 133 1.73 17.93 -28.62
C THR A 133 0.86 17.71 -29.85
N VAL A 134 0.82 16.49 -30.33
CA VAL A 134 0.02 16.04 -31.47
C VAL A 134 -1.22 15.33 -30.95
N THR A 135 -2.40 15.68 -31.48
CA THR A 135 -3.66 15.03 -31.18
C THR A 135 -4.31 14.52 -32.45
N VAL A 136 -4.62 13.25 -32.51
CA VAL A 136 -5.28 12.59 -33.63
C VAL A 136 -6.48 11.76 -33.18
N LEU A 137 -7.50 11.74 -34.07
CA LEU A 137 -8.70 10.93 -33.85
C LEU A 137 -8.65 9.72 -34.77
N PHE A 138 -9.04 8.57 -34.27
CA PHE A 138 -9.17 7.35 -35.06
C PHE A 138 -10.29 6.44 -34.54
N SER A 139 -10.68 5.47 -35.35
CA SER A 139 -11.60 4.40 -34.96
C SER A 139 -11.04 3.05 -35.39
N VAL A 140 -11.60 1.96 -34.89
CA VAL A 140 -11.26 0.60 -35.29
C VAL A 140 -12.48 -0.12 -35.86
N ASP A 141 -12.25 -1.11 -36.70
CA ASP A 141 -13.30 -1.82 -37.43
C ASP A 141 -13.78 -3.08 -36.72
N SER A 142 -13.03 -3.55 -35.72
CA SER A 142 -13.37 -4.75 -34.92
C SER A 142 -12.96 -4.58 -33.46
N ASP A 143 -13.64 -5.29 -32.56
CA ASP A 143 -13.24 -5.41 -31.17
C ASP A 143 -11.99 -6.30 -31.08
N ALA A 144 -10.85 -5.75 -30.66
CA ALA A 144 -9.61 -6.48 -30.51
C ALA A 144 -8.62 -5.77 -29.58
N GLU A 145 -7.53 -6.46 -29.25
CA GLU A 145 -6.34 -5.83 -28.70
C GLU A 145 -5.53 -5.19 -29.83
N TYR A 146 -5.17 -3.94 -29.63
CA TYR A 146 -4.41 -3.15 -30.59
C TYR A 146 -3.12 -2.65 -29.96
N TYR A 147 -2.15 -2.35 -30.83
CA TYR A 147 -0.86 -1.76 -30.48
C TYR A 147 -0.65 -0.50 -31.32
N LEU A 148 -0.32 0.60 -30.66
CA LEU A 148 0.17 1.83 -31.30
C LEU A 148 1.68 1.70 -31.50
N GLY A 149 2.17 2.01 -32.68
CA GLY A 149 3.60 2.00 -33.00
C GLY A 149 4.04 3.37 -33.52
N TRP A 150 4.94 4.02 -32.79
CA TRP A 150 5.69 5.19 -33.28
C TRP A 150 6.87 4.68 -34.07
N HIS A 151 6.88 5.00 -35.36
CA HIS A 151 7.92 4.60 -36.32
C HIS A 151 8.84 5.79 -36.59
N PHE A 152 10.04 5.72 -36.09
CA PHE A 152 11.13 6.63 -36.45
C PHE A 152 11.71 6.16 -37.77
N ASN A 153 11.58 6.96 -38.83
CA ASN A 153 11.89 6.55 -40.22
C ASN A 153 12.55 7.66 -41.04
N THR A 154 13.60 8.24 -40.50
CA THR A 154 14.39 9.31 -41.15
C THR A 154 15.54 8.74 -41.95
N GLU A 155 15.72 9.18 -43.20
CA GLU A 155 16.91 8.88 -43.98
C GLU A 155 18.15 9.53 -43.33
N MET A 156 19.33 8.95 -43.58
CA MET A 156 20.59 9.45 -43.06
C MET A 156 20.83 10.91 -43.45
N GLN A 157 21.23 11.71 -42.49
CA GLN A 157 21.60 13.11 -42.68
C GLN A 157 23.04 13.35 -42.22
N LEU A 158 23.62 14.50 -42.57
CA LEU A 158 25.00 14.83 -42.18
C LEU A 158 25.21 14.92 -40.65
N GLU A 159 24.19 15.34 -39.94
CA GLU A 159 24.23 15.42 -38.50
C GLU A 159 23.39 14.30 -37.88
N ALA A 160 23.89 13.75 -36.80
CA ALA A 160 23.12 12.85 -35.96
C ALA A 160 21.94 13.60 -35.31
N GLY A 161 20.83 12.90 -35.11
CA GLY A 161 19.65 13.44 -34.44
C GLY A 161 18.94 12.36 -33.66
N ALA A 162 17.88 12.71 -32.98
CA ALA A 162 17.04 11.75 -32.28
C ALA A 162 15.56 12.12 -32.34
N LEU A 163 14.72 11.13 -32.28
CA LEU A 163 13.29 11.29 -32.03
C LEU A 163 12.99 11.07 -30.54
N ASN A 164 12.34 12.02 -29.90
CA ASN A 164 11.96 12.00 -28.51
C ASN A 164 10.44 11.98 -28.35
N ILE A 165 9.91 11.04 -27.58
CA ILE A 165 8.50 10.95 -27.20
C ILE A 165 8.40 11.10 -25.66
N TYR A 166 7.72 12.15 -25.19
CA TYR A 166 7.70 12.56 -23.77
C TYR A 166 6.54 11.95 -22.99
N ASN A 167 5.39 11.89 -23.62
CA ASN A 167 4.18 11.33 -23.03
C ASN A 167 3.24 10.81 -24.10
N VAL A 168 2.33 9.96 -23.67
CA VAL A 168 1.24 9.43 -24.50
C VAL A 168 -0.03 9.43 -23.67
N ALA A 169 -1.14 9.85 -24.24
CA ALA A 169 -2.47 9.75 -23.68
C ALA A 169 -3.46 9.20 -24.70
N LEU A 170 -4.27 8.24 -24.30
CA LEU A 170 -5.32 7.67 -25.13
C LEU A 170 -6.62 7.60 -24.36
N LYS A 171 -7.70 8.10 -24.94
CA LYS A 171 -9.05 8.03 -24.37
C LYS A 171 -10.09 7.77 -25.45
N GLU A 172 -11.23 7.24 -25.07
CA GLU A 172 -12.41 7.26 -25.93
C GLU A 172 -12.92 8.71 -26.07
N LYS A 173 -13.11 9.18 -27.30
CA LYS A 173 -13.74 10.45 -27.57
C LYS A 173 -15.24 10.27 -27.51
N LEU A 174 -15.84 10.75 -26.44
CA LEU A 174 -17.28 10.70 -26.25
C LEU A 174 -17.98 11.69 -27.17
N GLY A 175 -19.15 11.30 -27.70
CA GLY A 175 -19.97 12.17 -28.54
C GLY A 175 -20.44 13.42 -27.77
N ASN A 176 -20.81 14.47 -28.49
CA ASN A 176 -21.25 15.74 -27.90
C ASN A 176 -22.52 15.61 -27.03
N GLY A 177 -23.31 14.54 -27.24
CA GLY A 177 -24.56 14.26 -26.49
C GLY A 177 -24.40 13.30 -25.30
N VAL A 178 -23.20 12.72 -25.08
CA VAL A 178 -22.97 11.76 -23.98
C VAL A 178 -23.07 12.46 -22.62
N PRO A 179 -23.91 11.99 -21.70
CA PRO A 179 -24.18 12.67 -20.44
C PRO A 179 -22.95 12.82 -19.53
N ALA A 180 -22.84 13.93 -18.83
CA ALA A 180 -21.98 14.06 -17.66
C ALA A 180 -22.44 13.14 -16.53
N ALA A 181 -21.62 12.98 -15.48
CA ALA A 181 -22.00 12.23 -14.31
C ALA A 181 -23.22 12.84 -13.60
N VAL A 182 -23.96 12.01 -12.87
CA VAL A 182 -25.05 12.49 -12.00
C VAL A 182 -24.48 13.39 -10.91
N ALA A 183 -25.26 14.38 -10.45
CA ALA A 183 -24.87 15.28 -9.40
C ALA A 183 -25.52 14.90 -8.05
N ASN A 184 -24.93 15.38 -6.94
CA ASN A 184 -25.45 15.20 -5.57
C ASN A 184 -25.78 13.74 -5.21
N ALA A 185 -25.04 12.80 -5.78
CA ALA A 185 -25.27 11.39 -5.52
C ALA A 185 -24.93 11.06 -4.06
N LYS A 186 -25.86 10.39 -3.39
CA LYS A 186 -25.75 9.96 -2.02
C LYS A 186 -26.35 8.58 -1.84
N VAL A 187 -25.66 7.73 -1.10
CA VAL A 187 -26.17 6.46 -0.60
C VAL A 187 -26.24 6.54 0.92
N THR A 188 -27.40 6.24 1.49
CA THR A 188 -27.62 6.23 2.92
C THR A 188 -28.01 4.80 3.32
N PRO A 189 -27.15 4.05 4.03
CA PRO A 189 -27.49 2.73 4.51
C PRO A 189 -28.59 2.79 5.57
N ALA A 190 -29.34 1.71 5.67
CA ALA A 190 -30.40 1.55 6.65
C ALA A 190 -29.91 1.80 8.08
N PRO A 191 -30.70 2.44 8.93
CA PRO A 191 -30.36 2.56 10.35
C PRO A 191 -30.38 1.19 11.05
N ASN A 192 -29.69 1.11 12.17
CA ASN A 192 -29.68 -0.06 13.05
C ASN A 192 -29.31 -1.39 12.39
N GLY A 193 -28.44 -1.33 11.37
CA GLY A 193 -27.98 -2.53 10.66
C GLY A 193 -29.00 -3.16 9.73
N GLY A 194 -29.99 -2.41 9.28
CA GLY A 194 -30.98 -2.90 8.30
C GLY A 194 -30.33 -3.20 6.95
N HIS A 195 -31.00 -4.08 6.17
CA HIS A 195 -30.52 -4.59 4.89
C HIS A 195 -31.13 -3.85 3.68
N PHE A 196 -31.09 -2.53 3.72
CA PHE A 196 -31.48 -1.67 2.58
C PHE A 196 -30.61 -0.42 2.52
N ALA A 197 -30.60 0.25 1.37
CA ALA A 197 -29.91 1.52 1.18
C ALA A 197 -30.80 2.48 0.38
N ASP A 198 -30.90 3.71 0.84
CA ASP A 198 -31.59 4.79 0.13
C ASP A 198 -30.56 5.53 -0.74
N ILE A 199 -30.85 5.60 -2.03
CA ILE A 199 -30.01 6.21 -3.05
C ILE A 199 -30.74 7.43 -3.58
N SER A 200 -30.08 8.59 -3.59
CA SER A 200 -30.61 9.82 -4.18
C SER A 200 -29.53 10.49 -5.03
N PHE A 201 -29.93 11.09 -6.15
CA PHE A 201 -29.04 11.84 -7.04
C PHE A 201 -29.86 12.76 -7.95
N THR A 202 -29.14 13.72 -8.57
CA THR A 202 -29.74 14.62 -9.57
C THR A 202 -29.28 14.20 -10.96
N ALA A 203 -30.23 14.00 -11.88
CA ALA A 203 -29.96 13.69 -13.28
C ALA A 203 -29.13 14.80 -13.94
N PRO A 204 -28.10 14.48 -14.76
CA PRO A 204 -27.26 15.49 -15.37
C PRO A 204 -28.04 16.42 -16.30
N THR A 205 -27.67 17.70 -16.30
CA THR A 205 -28.24 18.73 -17.18
C THR A 205 -27.30 19.06 -18.36
N GLN A 206 -26.08 18.53 -18.31
CA GLN A 206 -25.05 18.78 -19.31
C GLN A 206 -24.44 17.46 -19.80
N ASN A 207 -23.93 17.49 -21.02
CA ASN A 207 -23.06 16.43 -21.53
C ASN A 207 -21.62 16.61 -21.01
N GLN A 208 -20.72 15.69 -21.34
CA GLN A 208 -19.33 15.72 -20.89
C GLN A 208 -18.52 16.88 -21.53
N ALA A 209 -19.03 17.52 -22.57
CA ALA A 209 -18.45 18.72 -23.18
C ALA A 209 -19.00 20.02 -22.57
N GLY A 210 -19.89 19.94 -21.57
CA GLY A 210 -20.51 21.11 -20.91
C GLY A 210 -21.73 21.70 -21.65
N ALA A 211 -22.16 21.12 -22.77
CA ALA A 211 -23.36 21.56 -23.45
C ALA A 211 -24.64 21.01 -22.77
N THR A 212 -25.74 21.76 -22.91
CA THR A 212 -27.04 21.37 -22.30
C THR A 212 -27.59 20.08 -22.92
N LEU A 213 -27.97 19.14 -22.07
CA LEU A 213 -28.68 17.93 -22.48
C LEU A 213 -30.16 18.24 -22.67
N SER A 214 -30.70 17.84 -23.82
CA SER A 214 -32.15 17.96 -24.09
C SER A 214 -32.96 16.79 -23.54
N ALA A 215 -32.37 15.58 -23.48
CA ALA A 215 -33.00 14.36 -23.01
C ALA A 215 -31.96 13.32 -22.53
N LEU A 216 -32.40 12.45 -21.67
CA LEU A 216 -31.72 11.22 -21.25
C LEU A 216 -32.56 10.02 -21.69
N SER A 217 -31.95 8.94 -22.16
CA SER A 217 -32.65 7.69 -22.50
C SER A 217 -32.91 6.84 -21.26
N LYS A 218 -31.96 6.78 -20.35
CA LYS A 218 -32.11 6.10 -19.05
C LYS A 218 -31.02 6.50 -18.06
N ILE A 219 -31.23 6.15 -16.79
CA ILE A 219 -30.18 6.13 -15.76
C ILE A 219 -30.24 4.78 -15.06
N ASP A 220 -29.14 4.04 -15.08
CA ASP A 220 -29.01 2.73 -14.47
C ASP A 220 -28.26 2.84 -13.15
N ILE A 221 -28.74 2.10 -12.13
CA ILE A 221 -28.04 1.90 -10.86
C ILE A 221 -27.62 0.45 -10.75
N PHE A 222 -26.34 0.24 -10.56
CA PHE A 222 -25.78 -1.08 -10.29
C PHE A 222 -25.33 -1.17 -8.83
N ARG A 223 -25.51 -2.35 -8.22
CA ARG A 223 -24.88 -2.78 -6.99
C ARG A 223 -23.80 -3.80 -7.36
N GLY A 224 -22.53 -3.40 -7.31
CA GLY A 224 -21.47 -4.17 -7.96
C GLY A 224 -21.75 -4.36 -9.45
N GLU A 225 -21.92 -5.61 -9.88
CA GLU A 225 -22.25 -5.95 -11.28
C GLU A 225 -23.77 -6.11 -11.53
N GLU A 226 -24.60 -6.12 -10.49
CA GLU A 226 -26.04 -6.34 -10.59
C GLU A 226 -26.77 -5.04 -10.90
N LEU A 227 -27.56 -5.01 -11.98
CA LEU A 227 -28.49 -3.91 -12.26
C LEU A 227 -29.68 -3.96 -11.30
N VAL A 228 -29.74 -3.04 -10.33
CA VAL A 228 -30.81 -3.02 -9.31
C VAL A 228 -31.95 -2.06 -9.68
N LYS A 229 -31.70 -1.05 -10.52
CA LYS A 229 -32.73 -0.11 -10.97
C LYS A 229 -32.33 0.53 -12.30
N SER A 230 -33.34 0.72 -13.16
CA SER A 230 -33.27 1.58 -14.35
C SER A 230 -34.41 2.61 -14.31
N PHE A 231 -34.08 3.87 -14.53
CA PHE A 231 -35.03 4.96 -14.72
C PHE A 231 -35.11 5.26 -16.22
N ALA A 232 -36.26 5.01 -16.85
CA ALA A 232 -36.47 5.29 -18.27
C ALA A 232 -36.79 6.77 -18.50
N ASN A 233 -36.16 7.40 -19.49
CA ASN A 233 -36.40 8.77 -19.94
C ASN A 233 -36.50 9.80 -18.79
N PRO A 234 -35.51 9.83 -17.85
CA PRO A 234 -35.58 10.82 -16.77
C PRO A 234 -35.34 12.23 -17.32
N THR A 235 -36.04 13.20 -16.79
CA THR A 235 -35.87 14.61 -17.18
C THR A 235 -34.52 15.11 -16.64
N PRO A 236 -33.65 15.74 -17.45
CA PRO A 236 -32.42 16.38 -16.96
C PRO A 236 -32.69 17.36 -15.79
N GLY A 237 -31.86 17.32 -14.76
CA GLY A 237 -31.98 18.17 -13.58
C GLY A 237 -32.96 17.69 -12.50
N THR A 238 -33.72 16.62 -12.73
CA THR A 238 -34.63 16.07 -11.71
C THR A 238 -33.86 15.28 -10.66
N THR A 239 -34.29 15.36 -9.40
CA THR A 239 -33.82 14.48 -8.34
C THR A 239 -34.58 13.15 -8.39
N LEU A 240 -33.82 12.06 -8.41
CA LEU A 240 -34.31 10.69 -8.43
C LEU A 240 -33.95 9.99 -7.13
N ASN A 241 -34.87 9.17 -6.64
CA ASN A 241 -34.69 8.40 -5.42
C ASN A 241 -35.01 6.92 -5.69
N TYR A 242 -34.26 6.04 -5.06
CA TYR A 242 -34.45 4.60 -5.09
C TYR A 242 -34.05 3.97 -3.77
N THR A 243 -34.87 3.08 -3.25
CA THR A 243 -34.51 2.24 -2.11
C THR A 243 -34.13 0.85 -2.63
N ASP A 244 -32.88 0.48 -2.52
CA ASP A 244 -32.42 -0.88 -2.78
C ASP A 244 -32.70 -1.75 -1.56
N SER A 245 -33.55 -2.75 -1.72
CA SER A 245 -33.97 -3.67 -0.67
C SER A 245 -33.17 -4.96 -0.71
N ASN A 246 -33.04 -5.62 0.43
CA ASN A 246 -32.33 -6.91 0.56
C ASN A 246 -30.84 -6.83 0.15
N VAL A 247 -30.18 -5.75 0.52
CA VAL A 247 -28.75 -5.58 0.29
C VAL A 247 -27.98 -6.56 1.20
N PRO A 248 -27.02 -7.32 0.68
CA PRO A 248 -26.17 -8.19 1.50
C PRO A 248 -25.41 -7.41 2.58
N ASN A 249 -25.17 -8.05 3.74
CA ASN A 249 -24.38 -7.46 4.80
C ASN A 249 -22.93 -7.25 4.31
N GLY A 250 -22.40 -6.05 4.49
CA GLY A 250 -20.99 -5.73 4.19
C GLY A 250 -20.79 -4.51 3.30
N LYS A 251 -19.56 -4.41 2.80
CA LYS A 251 -19.16 -3.35 1.85
C LYS A 251 -19.86 -3.55 0.52
N THR A 252 -20.38 -2.48 -0.01
CA THR A 252 -21.13 -2.45 -1.27
C THR A 252 -20.77 -1.19 -2.04
N THR A 253 -20.54 -1.32 -3.35
CA THR A 253 -20.33 -0.21 -4.27
C THR A 253 -21.56 -0.03 -5.13
N TYR A 254 -22.12 1.16 -5.17
CA TYR A 254 -23.16 1.54 -6.12
C TYR A 254 -22.55 2.35 -7.25
N LYS A 255 -22.88 1.97 -8.49
CA LYS A 255 -22.50 2.68 -9.71
C LYS A 255 -23.74 3.22 -10.39
N ILE A 256 -23.79 4.54 -10.60
CA ILE A 256 -24.91 5.23 -11.24
C ILE A 256 -24.45 5.74 -12.61
N THR A 257 -25.09 5.28 -13.67
CA THR A 257 -24.65 5.55 -15.05
C THR A 257 -25.81 6.16 -15.86
N PRO A 258 -25.72 7.42 -16.29
CA PRO A 258 -26.69 8.03 -17.18
C PRO A 258 -26.41 7.68 -18.66
N PHE A 259 -27.47 7.59 -19.47
CA PHE A 259 -27.41 7.33 -20.91
C PHE A 259 -28.22 8.35 -21.68
N SER A 260 -27.77 8.69 -22.87
CA SER A 260 -28.53 9.44 -23.88
C SER A 260 -28.64 8.64 -25.18
N ALA A 261 -29.25 9.20 -26.21
CA ALA A 261 -29.26 8.62 -27.57
C ALA A 261 -27.84 8.47 -28.15
N ASP A 262 -26.87 9.32 -27.71
CA ASP A 262 -25.50 9.33 -28.17
C ASP A 262 -24.59 8.34 -27.41
N GLY A 263 -25.11 7.68 -26.36
CA GLY A 263 -24.40 6.61 -25.65
C GLY A 263 -24.36 6.75 -24.13
N GLU A 264 -23.47 5.94 -23.53
CA GLU A 264 -23.22 5.86 -22.09
C GLU A 264 -22.45 7.08 -21.59
N GLY A 265 -22.95 7.71 -20.53
CA GLY A 265 -22.35 8.85 -19.86
C GLY A 265 -21.30 8.48 -18.81
N ALA A 266 -20.82 9.50 -18.11
CA ALA A 266 -19.89 9.29 -17.00
C ALA A 266 -20.62 8.67 -15.81
N SER A 267 -20.04 7.60 -15.24
CA SER A 267 -20.57 6.94 -14.06
C SER A 267 -20.13 7.66 -12.78
N THR A 268 -20.95 7.56 -11.74
CA THR A 268 -20.62 7.93 -10.36
C THR A 268 -20.60 6.66 -9.52
N GLU A 269 -19.51 6.41 -8.80
CA GLU A 269 -19.39 5.28 -7.88
C GLU A 269 -19.38 5.77 -6.43
N ILE A 270 -20.10 5.06 -5.55
CA ILE A 270 -20.22 5.37 -4.13
C ILE A 270 -20.10 4.08 -3.34
N ASP A 271 -19.09 4.02 -2.49
CA ASP A 271 -18.90 2.93 -1.55
C ASP A 271 -19.70 3.18 -0.27
N THR A 272 -20.33 2.15 0.24
CA THR A 272 -21.05 2.16 1.51
C THR A 272 -20.91 0.83 2.23
N PHE A 273 -21.34 0.79 3.48
CA PHE A 273 -21.49 -0.45 4.24
C PHE A 273 -22.96 -0.60 4.64
N VAL A 274 -23.57 -1.72 4.33
CA VAL A 274 -24.97 -2.03 4.68
C VAL A 274 -25.02 -3.20 5.65
N GLY A 275 -25.92 -3.12 6.62
CA GLY A 275 -26.07 -4.16 7.63
C GLY A 275 -25.28 -3.91 8.91
N ILE A 276 -24.94 -4.98 9.61
CA ILE A 276 -24.22 -4.97 10.89
C ILE A 276 -22.73 -5.18 10.63
N ASP A 277 -21.91 -4.27 11.15
CA ASP A 277 -20.45 -4.35 11.07
C ASP A 277 -19.87 -5.28 12.14
N ILE A 278 -18.67 -5.81 11.91
CA ILE A 278 -17.88 -6.41 12.98
C ILE A 278 -17.41 -5.30 13.95
N PRO A 279 -17.30 -5.57 15.27
CA PRO A 279 -16.87 -4.55 16.22
C PRO A 279 -15.43 -4.10 15.94
N ALA A 280 -15.13 -2.83 16.15
CA ALA A 280 -13.76 -2.32 16.13
C ALA A 280 -12.94 -2.95 17.28
N ALA A 281 -11.61 -2.84 17.18
CA ALA A 281 -10.70 -3.29 18.24
C ALA A 281 -11.04 -2.63 19.60
N VAL A 282 -10.83 -3.34 20.70
CA VAL A 282 -11.07 -2.75 22.04
C VAL A 282 -10.05 -1.66 22.33
N PRO A 283 -10.47 -0.48 22.79
CA PRO A 283 -9.52 0.55 23.20
C PRO A 283 -8.94 0.24 24.60
N LYS A 284 -7.72 0.72 24.86
CA LYS A 284 -7.07 0.80 26.17
C LYS A 284 -7.05 -0.49 26.96
N LEU A 285 -6.77 -1.63 26.31
CA LEU A 285 -6.55 -2.88 27.02
C LEU A 285 -5.27 -2.79 27.86
N SER A 286 -5.41 -3.04 29.14
CA SER A 286 -4.30 -3.11 30.09
C SER A 286 -4.58 -4.11 31.20
N PHE A 287 -3.54 -4.51 31.91
CA PHE A 287 -3.72 -5.26 33.17
C PHE A 287 -2.65 -4.87 34.19
N THR A 288 -3.01 -5.07 35.46
CA THR A 288 -2.09 -5.03 36.61
C THR A 288 -1.95 -6.43 37.19
N TYR A 289 -0.77 -6.73 37.74
CA TYR A 289 -0.49 -8.01 38.35
C TYR A 289 -0.06 -7.80 39.79
N ALA A 290 -0.76 -8.46 40.72
CA ALA A 290 -0.45 -8.41 42.13
C ALA A 290 -0.94 -9.71 42.85
N ASN A 291 -0.18 -10.20 43.82
CA ASN A 291 -0.56 -11.36 44.64
C ASN A 291 -0.96 -12.60 43.82
N GLY A 292 -0.31 -12.85 42.70
CA GLY A 292 -0.59 -13.98 41.83
C GLY A 292 -1.83 -13.82 40.93
N LYS A 293 -2.43 -12.64 40.90
CA LYS A 293 -3.63 -12.35 40.11
C LYS A 293 -3.38 -11.23 39.12
N ALA A 294 -3.97 -11.38 37.94
CA ALA A 294 -4.03 -10.34 36.92
C ALA A 294 -5.42 -9.70 36.90
N HIS A 295 -5.49 -8.41 37.06
CA HIS A 295 -6.71 -7.63 36.87
C HIS A 295 -6.70 -6.95 35.54
N ILE A 296 -7.49 -7.45 34.57
CA ILE A 296 -7.52 -7.04 33.19
C ILE A 296 -8.69 -6.08 32.97
N THR A 297 -8.45 -4.97 32.27
CA THR A 297 -9.47 -3.96 31.96
C THR A 297 -9.34 -3.47 30.52
N TRP A 298 -10.47 -3.13 29.93
CA TRP A 298 -10.53 -2.50 28.61
C TRP A 298 -11.72 -1.55 28.50
N GLU A 299 -11.72 -0.67 27.51
CA GLU A 299 -12.89 0.16 27.24
C GLU A 299 -13.88 -0.60 26.36
N LYS A 300 -15.18 -0.37 26.59
CA LYS A 300 -16.24 -0.97 25.76
C LYS A 300 -16.20 -0.45 24.33
N VAL A 301 -16.43 -1.35 23.39
CA VAL A 301 -16.52 -1.01 21.96
C VAL A 301 -17.94 -0.51 21.65
N ALA A 302 -18.00 0.59 20.89
CA ALA A 302 -19.27 1.21 20.45
C ALA A 302 -19.30 1.49 18.95
N THR A 303 -18.24 1.15 18.21
CA THR A 303 -18.09 1.44 16.77
C THR A 303 -17.75 0.16 16.01
N GLY A 304 -18.14 0.12 14.74
CA GLY A 304 -17.76 -0.94 13.81
C GLY A 304 -16.35 -0.73 13.25
N ALA A 305 -15.70 -1.79 12.84
CA ALA A 305 -14.35 -1.78 12.26
C ALA A 305 -14.28 -1.04 10.92
N ASN A 306 -15.40 -0.98 10.19
CA ASN A 306 -15.53 -0.23 8.95
C ASN A 306 -16.27 1.10 9.12
N GLY A 307 -16.51 1.53 10.38
CA GLY A 307 -17.27 2.74 10.71
C GLY A 307 -18.78 2.60 10.52
N ALA A 308 -19.28 1.38 10.30
CA ALA A 308 -20.70 1.12 10.14
C ALA A 308 -21.37 0.71 11.47
N TYR A 309 -22.66 0.39 11.42
CA TYR A 309 -23.46 0.14 12.61
C TYR A 309 -23.03 -1.14 13.34
N VAL A 310 -22.91 -1.02 14.66
CA VAL A 310 -22.90 -2.12 15.61
C VAL A 310 -23.91 -1.83 16.72
N ASN A 311 -24.49 -2.87 17.33
CA ASN A 311 -25.24 -2.70 18.56
C ASN A 311 -24.33 -2.96 19.76
N PRO A 312 -23.93 -1.93 20.57
CA PRO A 312 -23.00 -2.11 21.68
C PRO A 312 -23.50 -3.10 22.75
N GLU A 313 -24.81 -3.23 22.92
CA GLU A 313 -25.42 -4.16 23.89
C GLU A 313 -25.27 -5.64 23.48
N ASN A 314 -25.08 -5.88 22.17
CA ASN A 314 -24.87 -7.22 21.63
C ASN A 314 -23.39 -7.64 21.60
N ILE A 315 -22.47 -6.70 21.85
CA ILE A 315 -21.05 -7.02 21.85
C ILE A 315 -20.68 -7.81 23.09
N THR A 316 -19.97 -8.90 22.87
CA THR A 316 -19.31 -9.72 23.90
C THR A 316 -17.81 -9.73 23.63
N TYR A 317 -17.04 -10.22 24.60
CA TYR A 317 -15.59 -10.26 24.47
C TYR A 317 -15.07 -11.69 24.66
N THR A 318 -14.05 -12.04 23.87
CA THR A 318 -13.23 -13.24 24.08
C THR A 318 -11.88 -12.81 24.62
N LEU A 319 -11.50 -13.37 25.77
CA LEU A 319 -10.22 -13.10 26.44
C LEU A 319 -9.29 -14.30 26.30
N ARG A 320 -8.04 -14.03 25.95
CA ARG A 320 -6.98 -15.04 25.83
C ARG A 320 -5.78 -14.63 26.67
N ARG A 321 -5.11 -15.63 27.28
CA ARG A 321 -3.80 -15.47 27.91
C ARG A 321 -2.74 -15.81 26.88
N GLY A 322 -1.73 -14.94 26.69
CA GLY A 322 -0.79 -15.03 25.58
C GLY A 322 -1.50 -14.95 24.23
N LYS A 323 -0.92 -15.54 23.19
CA LYS A 323 -1.45 -15.45 21.82
C LYS A 323 -2.64 -16.37 21.53
N ALA A 324 -2.80 -17.47 22.28
CA ALA A 324 -3.68 -18.56 21.85
C ALA A 324 -4.60 -19.15 22.93
N THR A 325 -4.26 -19.09 24.21
CA THR A 325 -5.02 -19.77 25.27
C THR A 325 -6.28 -18.98 25.62
N GLU A 326 -7.44 -19.41 25.09
CA GLU A 326 -8.73 -18.84 25.46
C GLU A 326 -9.04 -19.16 26.92
N ILE A 327 -9.26 -18.14 27.77
CA ILE A 327 -9.56 -18.27 29.20
C ILE A 327 -10.98 -17.83 29.55
N ALA A 328 -11.60 -17.01 28.71
CA ALA A 328 -12.99 -16.62 28.83
C ALA A 328 -13.60 -16.21 27.48
N LYS A 329 -14.90 -16.47 27.35
CA LYS A 329 -15.67 -16.19 26.12
C LYS A 329 -17.06 -15.65 26.48
N ASN A 330 -17.66 -14.92 25.56
CA ASN A 330 -19.00 -14.31 25.73
C ASN A 330 -19.09 -13.37 26.94
N LEU A 331 -17.97 -12.71 27.29
CA LEU A 331 -17.95 -11.76 28.40
C LEU A 331 -18.78 -10.53 28.06
N LYS A 332 -19.68 -10.13 28.96
CA LYS A 332 -20.42 -8.85 28.89
C LYS A 332 -19.71 -7.72 29.65
N SER A 333 -18.86 -8.11 30.60
CA SER A 333 -18.02 -7.20 31.36
C SER A 333 -16.84 -6.73 30.52
N ASN A 334 -16.33 -5.57 30.81
CA ASN A 334 -15.07 -5.04 30.29
C ASN A 334 -13.92 -5.13 31.33
N THR A 335 -14.09 -6.01 32.31
CA THR A 335 -13.08 -6.37 33.33
C THR A 335 -13.08 -7.87 33.55
N PHE A 336 -11.91 -8.42 33.87
CA PHE A 336 -11.76 -9.84 34.22
C PHE A 336 -10.60 -10.01 35.20
N GLU A 337 -10.74 -10.92 36.15
CA GLU A 337 -9.66 -11.34 37.04
C GLU A 337 -9.20 -12.75 36.64
N ASP A 338 -7.93 -12.90 36.32
CA ASP A 338 -7.30 -14.17 36.02
C ASP A 338 -6.30 -14.54 37.10
N THR A 339 -6.19 -15.84 37.36
CA THR A 339 -5.13 -16.42 38.20
C THR A 339 -4.25 -17.30 37.29
N PRO A 340 -3.19 -16.74 36.70
CA PRO A 340 -2.30 -17.51 35.87
C PRO A 340 -1.68 -18.68 36.62
N PRO A 341 -1.38 -19.82 35.99
CA PRO A 341 -0.64 -20.90 36.64
C PRO A 341 0.69 -20.39 37.20
N ALA A 342 1.06 -20.89 38.39
CA ALA A 342 2.37 -20.59 38.96
C ALA A 342 3.47 -21.15 38.04
N GLN A 343 4.51 -20.38 37.82
CA GLN A 343 5.65 -20.75 36.98
C GLN A 343 6.92 -20.85 37.84
N ASP A 344 7.70 -21.90 37.60
CA ASP A 344 9.01 -22.04 38.24
C ASP A 344 10.08 -21.16 37.57
N GLU A 345 9.89 -20.90 36.26
CA GLU A 345 10.71 -19.99 35.49
C GLU A 345 9.93 -18.71 35.22
N GLN A 346 10.65 -17.63 34.87
CA GLN A 346 10.01 -16.38 34.53
C GLN A 346 9.49 -16.40 33.10
N GLU A 347 8.30 -15.89 32.92
CA GLU A 347 7.62 -15.79 31.62
C GLU A 347 6.95 -14.43 31.44
N ALA A 348 6.92 -13.99 30.19
CA ALA A 348 6.16 -12.80 29.80
C ALA A 348 4.66 -13.11 29.78
N LEU A 349 3.91 -12.50 30.68
CA LEU A 349 2.45 -12.58 30.75
C LEU A 349 1.85 -11.42 29.95
N ALA A 350 0.93 -11.72 29.08
CA ALA A 350 0.14 -10.76 28.34
C ALA A 350 -1.27 -11.30 28.07
N TYR A 351 -2.20 -10.41 27.77
CA TYR A 351 -3.58 -10.76 27.45
C TYR A 351 -3.97 -10.21 26.09
N VAL A 352 -4.93 -10.89 25.48
CA VAL A 352 -5.51 -10.50 24.20
C VAL A 352 -7.03 -10.51 24.33
N VAL A 353 -7.66 -9.41 23.94
CA VAL A 353 -9.12 -9.30 23.91
C VAL A 353 -9.58 -9.06 22.47
N SER A 354 -10.63 -9.78 22.09
CA SER A 354 -11.35 -9.53 20.83
C SER A 354 -12.82 -9.29 21.14
N PRO A 355 -13.44 -8.25 20.59
CA PRO A 355 -14.87 -8.04 20.67
C PRO A 355 -15.57 -8.93 19.64
N VAL A 356 -16.78 -9.40 19.95
CA VAL A 356 -17.57 -10.32 19.10
C VAL A 356 -19.03 -9.87 19.07
N ASN A 357 -19.64 -9.86 17.90
CA ASN A 357 -21.08 -9.74 17.72
C ASN A 357 -21.58 -10.78 16.69
N GLU A 358 -22.83 -10.67 16.25
CA GLU A 358 -23.46 -11.54 15.25
C GLU A 358 -22.78 -11.50 13.87
N ALA A 359 -22.10 -10.39 13.52
CA ALA A 359 -21.37 -10.25 12.26
C ALA A 359 -19.98 -10.90 12.30
N GLY A 360 -19.44 -11.15 13.50
CA GLY A 360 -18.16 -11.82 13.68
C GLY A 360 -17.29 -11.31 14.82
N GLU A 361 -16.05 -11.82 14.84
CA GLU A 361 -15.01 -11.42 15.80
C GLU A 361 -14.24 -10.23 15.21
N GLY A 362 -14.12 -9.15 15.98
CA GLY A 362 -13.31 -7.97 15.64
C GLY A 362 -11.81 -8.20 15.85
N GLU A 363 -11.03 -7.18 15.57
CA GLU A 363 -9.56 -7.24 15.65
C GLU A 363 -9.10 -7.46 17.10
N ARG A 364 -8.00 -8.20 17.22
CA ARG A 364 -7.36 -8.50 18.51
C ARG A 364 -6.57 -7.32 19.02
N THR A 365 -6.82 -6.97 20.28
CA THR A 365 -6.01 -5.98 20.99
C THR A 365 -5.13 -6.69 22.01
N TYR A 366 -3.88 -6.26 22.12
CA TYR A 366 -2.89 -6.82 23.05
C TYR A 366 -2.69 -5.87 24.23
N SER A 367 -2.55 -6.44 25.42
CA SER A 367 -2.24 -5.68 26.64
C SER A 367 -0.75 -5.32 26.71
N ASN A 368 -0.39 -4.54 27.74
CA ASN A 368 0.97 -4.49 28.24
C ASN A 368 1.48 -5.90 28.59
N ILE A 369 2.81 -6.03 28.69
CA ILE A 369 3.49 -7.25 29.13
C ILE A 369 3.96 -7.04 30.57
N VAL A 370 3.84 -8.07 31.40
CA VAL A 370 4.42 -8.13 32.73
C VAL A 370 5.18 -9.43 32.87
N VAL A 371 6.41 -9.38 33.34
CA VAL A 371 7.21 -10.58 33.60
C VAL A 371 6.82 -11.17 34.94
N THR A 372 6.37 -12.42 34.95
CA THR A 372 5.92 -13.14 36.15
C THR A 372 6.73 -14.42 36.35
N GLY A 373 6.60 -15.06 37.48
CA GLY A 373 7.31 -16.30 37.82
C GLY A 373 8.28 -16.11 38.99
N LYS A 374 9.14 -17.09 39.24
CA LYS A 374 10.05 -17.09 40.37
C LYS A 374 11.21 -16.09 40.11
N PRO A 375 11.41 -15.13 41.07
CA PRO A 375 12.48 -14.14 40.88
C PRO A 375 13.86 -14.76 40.79
N TYR A 376 14.72 -14.17 39.98
CA TYR A 376 16.13 -14.52 39.90
C TYR A 376 16.86 -14.16 41.18
N LYS A 377 17.87 -14.94 41.52
CA LYS A 377 18.74 -14.68 42.69
C LYS A 377 20.02 -14.02 42.23
N LEU A 378 20.57 -13.12 43.04
CA LEU A 378 21.87 -12.49 42.78
C LEU A 378 23.01 -13.48 43.03
N PRO A 379 24.16 -13.33 42.34
CA PRO A 379 24.38 -12.36 41.26
C PRO A 379 23.79 -12.80 39.94
N ILE A 380 23.36 -11.83 39.10
CA ILE A 380 22.97 -12.04 37.73
C ILE A 380 24.05 -11.46 36.82
N ASN A 381 24.44 -12.19 35.77
CA ASN A 381 25.34 -11.76 34.76
C ASN A 381 24.74 -12.08 33.37
N GLU A 382 24.58 -11.09 32.52
CA GLU A 382 24.13 -11.21 31.15
C GLU A 382 25.19 -10.66 30.21
N SER A 383 25.71 -11.49 29.34
CA SER A 383 26.68 -11.09 28.31
C SER A 383 26.12 -11.07 26.90
N PHE A 384 24.89 -11.59 26.71
CA PHE A 384 24.27 -11.78 25.38
C PHE A 384 25.05 -12.71 24.45
N ALA A 385 25.98 -13.51 24.97
CA ALA A 385 26.92 -14.37 24.21
C ALA A 385 26.24 -15.24 23.14
N ASN A 386 25.01 -15.67 23.37
CA ASN A 386 24.27 -16.55 22.48
C ASN A 386 23.36 -15.80 21.49
N GLY A 387 23.46 -14.49 21.40
CA GLY A 387 22.50 -13.68 20.64
C GLY A 387 21.08 -13.78 21.18
N LYS A 388 20.92 -13.96 22.49
CA LYS A 388 19.65 -14.11 23.17
C LYS A 388 19.53 -13.16 24.36
N LEU A 389 18.32 -12.86 24.74
CA LEU A 389 17.98 -12.13 25.96
C LEU A 389 17.69 -13.16 27.06
N SER A 390 18.72 -13.58 27.85
CA SER A 390 18.55 -14.66 28.82
C SER A 390 17.82 -14.22 30.08
N TYR A 391 18.01 -12.97 30.50
CA TYR A 391 17.42 -12.37 31.69
C TYR A 391 16.55 -11.15 31.40
N PHE A 392 16.37 -10.83 30.11
CA PHE A 392 15.68 -9.63 29.66
C PHE A 392 14.52 -9.96 28.74
N TRP A 393 13.53 -9.08 28.72
CA TRP A 393 12.37 -9.09 27.83
C TRP A 393 12.22 -7.77 27.10
N LEU A 394 11.88 -7.83 25.84
CA LEU A 394 11.41 -6.67 25.08
C LEU A 394 9.93 -6.46 25.46
N VAL A 395 9.66 -5.44 26.27
CA VAL A 395 8.30 -5.23 26.79
C VAL A 395 7.53 -4.15 26.08
N ASP A 396 8.20 -3.14 25.54
CA ASP A 396 7.53 -2.04 24.84
C ASP A 396 8.42 -1.36 23.79
N TYR A 397 7.78 -0.79 22.78
CA TYR A 397 8.42 0.01 21.72
C TYR A 397 7.35 0.75 20.89
N ASN A 398 7.69 1.90 20.29
CA ASN A 398 6.68 2.73 19.63
C ASN A 398 6.61 2.61 18.10
N LYS A 399 7.62 2.10 17.44
CA LYS A 399 7.67 1.99 15.97
C LYS A 399 8.30 0.67 15.53
N ARG A 400 9.24 0.71 14.60
CA ARG A 400 9.89 -0.49 14.05
C ARG A 400 11.14 -0.89 14.82
N SER A 401 11.91 0.09 15.28
CA SER A 401 13.18 -0.16 15.96
C SER A 401 12.94 -0.68 17.37
N ARG A 402 13.69 -1.70 17.77
CA ARG A 402 13.57 -2.36 19.06
C ARG A 402 14.94 -2.89 19.49
N TRP A 403 15.12 -3.06 20.78
CA TRP A 403 16.28 -3.76 21.31
C TRP A 403 16.37 -5.15 20.68
N THR A 404 17.55 -5.49 20.18
CA THR A 404 17.82 -6.78 19.53
C THR A 404 19.11 -7.33 20.06
N PRO A 405 19.16 -8.61 20.50
CA PRO A 405 20.41 -9.27 20.86
C PRO A 405 21.17 -9.63 19.58
N PHE A 406 22.45 -9.34 19.58
CA PHE A 406 23.38 -9.66 18.49
C PHE A 406 24.46 -10.62 19.00
N HIS A 407 24.96 -11.43 18.08
CA HIS A 407 26.17 -12.21 18.28
C HIS A 407 27.01 -12.08 17.02
N ASP A 408 28.24 -11.58 17.20
CA ASP A 408 29.21 -11.41 16.13
C ASP A 408 30.59 -11.94 16.61
N GLU A 409 31.10 -12.97 15.95
CA GLU A 409 32.39 -13.59 16.24
C GLU A 409 33.58 -12.63 16.02
N SER A 410 33.33 -11.45 15.41
CA SER A 410 34.39 -10.46 15.11
C SER A 410 34.78 -9.53 16.26
N SER A 411 34.47 -9.86 17.51
CA SER A 411 34.94 -9.18 18.75
C SER A 411 34.38 -7.77 19.01
N TYR A 412 33.12 -7.53 18.68
CA TYR A 412 32.48 -6.26 18.98
C TYR A 412 31.93 -6.15 20.42
N SER A 413 31.88 -7.26 21.19
CA SER A 413 31.40 -7.24 22.58
C SER A 413 32.47 -6.66 23.52
N GLN A 414 32.05 -6.21 24.71
CA GLN A 414 32.93 -5.64 25.72
C GLN A 414 33.88 -6.70 26.31
N ASP A 415 33.42 -7.90 26.52
CA ASP A 415 34.12 -9.03 27.14
C ASP A 415 34.76 -9.99 26.13
N GLY A 416 34.58 -9.74 24.83
CA GLY A 416 35.17 -10.53 23.75
C GLY A 416 34.42 -11.82 23.42
N ASP A 417 33.22 -12.04 23.95
CA ASP A 417 32.40 -13.22 23.68
C ASP A 417 31.49 -13.05 22.43
N GLY A 418 31.47 -11.88 21.82
CA GLY A 418 30.73 -11.54 20.62
C GLY A 418 29.26 -11.12 20.88
N GLY A 419 28.77 -11.19 22.10
CA GLY A 419 27.39 -10.88 22.45
C GLY A 419 27.16 -9.43 22.86
N PHE A 420 26.06 -8.84 22.43
CA PHE A 420 25.56 -7.54 22.92
C PHE A 420 24.09 -7.34 22.57
N ALA A 421 23.41 -6.47 23.32
CA ALA A 421 22.09 -5.97 22.95
C ALA A 421 22.23 -4.60 22.28
N GLY A 422 21.60 -4.41 21.14
CA GLY A 422 21.65 -3.16 20.38
C GLY A 422 20.29 -2.58 20.09
N PHE A 423 20.21 -1.26 20.07
CA PHE A 423 19.06 -0.48 19.61
C PHE A 423 19.54 0.53 18.59
N THR A 424 18.91 0.55 17.41
CA THR A 424 19.24 1.49 16.35
C THR A 424 17.94 2.15 15.89
N PRO A 425 17.66 3.40 16.29
CA PRO A 425 16.52 4.13 15.78
C PRO A 425 16.71 4.46 14.29
N MET A 426 15.67 4.31 13.49
CA MET A 426 15.70 4.60 12.05
C MET A 426 15.05 5.94 11.73
N VAL A 427 14.20 6.45 12.62
CA VAL A 427 13.55 7.74 12.50
C VAL A 427 13.44 8.41 13.86
N GLU A 428 13.37 9.73 13.86
CA GLU A 428 13.25 10.54 15.06
C GLU A 428 12.05 10.14 15.94
N GLY A 429 12.28 10.13 17.26
CA GLY A 429 11.27 9.79 18.26
C GLY A 429 10.97 8.29 18.40
N GLU A 430 11.81 7.39 17.88
CA GLU A 430 11.73 5.96 18.20
C GLU A 430 12.31 5.68 19.58
N TRP A 431 11.60 4.80 20.30
CA TRP A 431 12.07 4.29 21.59
C TRP A 431 11.71 2.80 21.76
N SER A 432 12.44 2.13 22.64
CA SER A 432 12.22 0.74 23.00
C SER A 432 12.65 0.46 24.43
N VAL A 433 11.91 -0.38 25.13
CA VAL A 433 12.19 -0.76 26.52
C VAL A 433 12.65 -2.22 26.58
N LEU A 434 13.82 -2.40 27.20
CA LEU A 434 14.35 -3.71 27.55
C LEU A 434 14.27 -3.86 29.07
N GLU A 435 13.48 -4.81 29.56
CA GLU A 435 13.24 -5.01 30.97
C GLU A 435 13.91 -6.31 31.47
N THR A 436 14.52 -6.30 32.63
CA THR A 436 14.95 -7.53 33.29
C THR A 436 13.74 -8.30 33.81
N GLY A 437 13.89 -9.59 34.05
CA GLY A 437 12.92 -10.30 34.90
C GLY A 437 12.97 -9.83 36.36
N LEU A 438 12.09 -10.39 37.17
CA LEU A 438 12.06 -10.14 38.61
C LEU A 438 13.36 -10.58 39.27
N ILE A 439 13.87 -9.78 40.17
CA ILE A 439 15.11 -10.02 40.92
C ILE A 439 14.78 -10.01 42.43
N ASP A 440 15.15 -11.06 43.15
CA ASP A 440 14.98 -11.13 44.61
C ASP A 440 16.15 -10.40 45.32
N LEU A 441 15.84 -9.22 45.88
CA LEU A 441 16.77 -8.39 46.63
C LEU A 441 16.64 -8.58 48.17
N ASN A 442 15.78 -9.47 48.68
CA ASN A 442 15.49 -9.58 50.14
C ASN A 442 16.72 -9.90 50.99
N GLN A 443 17.75 -10.54 50.42
CA GLN A 443 18.98 -10.89 51.10
C GLN A 443 20.20 -10.06 50.64
N ALA A 444 19.95 -9.08 49.75
CA ALA A 444 21.04 -8.26 49.23
C ALA A 444 21.40 -7.15 50.19
N THR A 445 22.71 -6.92 50.37
CA THR A 445 23.25 -5.75 51.06
C THR A 445 23.88 -4.86 50.00
N ASP A 446 23.42 -3.64 49.88
CA ASP A 446 23.87 -2.65 48.88
C ASP A 446 23.89 -3.20 47.44
N PRO A 447 22.71 -3.58 46.88
CA PRO A 447 22.67 -4.10 45.51
C PRO A 447 23.08 -3.04 44.52
N MET A 448 23.86 -3.45 43.52
CA MET A 448 24.37 -2.57 42.46
C MET A 448 23.98 -3.12 41.08
N ILE A 449 23.70 -2.21 40.15
CA ILE A 449 23.58 -2.49 38.74
C ILE A 449 24.85 -1.98 38.05
N SER A 450 25.53 -2.83 37.30
CA SER A 450 26.62 -2.40 36.43
C SER A 450 26.44 -2.92 35.02
N PHE A 451 26.75 -2.11 34.06
CA PHE A 451 26.69 -2.48 32.63
C PHE A 451 27.69 -1.66 31.82
N TYR A 452 27.98 -2.13 30.61
CA TYR A 452 28.74 -1.38 29.64
C TYR A 452 27.82 -0.96 28.49
N TYR A 453 28.01 0.28 28.02
CA TYR A 453 27.34 0.74 26.81
C TYR A 453 28.34 1.37 25.85
N LYS A 454 27.95 1.47 24.57
CA LYS A 454 28.75 2.03 23.51
C LYS A 454 27.87 2.62 22.44
N THR A 455 28.25 3.76 21.88
CA THR A 455 27.58 4.39 20.75
C THR A 455 28.47 4.40 19.52
N HIS A 456 27.89 4.42 18.33
CA HIS A 456 28.62 4.47 17.07
C HIS A 456 28.76 5.88 16.49
N GLN A 457 27.89 6.78 16.91
CA GLN A 457 27.85 8.18 16.48
C GLN A 457 27.26 9.05 17.60
N ASN A 458 27.58 10.33 17.58
CA ASN A 458 26.89 11.27 18.44
C ASN A 458 25.43 11.35 18.05
N SER A 459 24.58 11.32 19.04
CA SER A 459 23.12 11.47 18.85
C SER A 459 22.57 12.28 20.02
N GLU A 460 21.47 12.99 19.79
CA GLU A 460 20.72 13.67 20.86
C GLU A 460 19.86 12.68 21.66
N ASP A 461 20.12 11.38 21.53
CA ASP A 461 19.40 10.32 22.21
C ASP A 461 19.79 10.24 23.69
N VAL A 462 18.87 9.75 24.48
CA VAL A 462 19.06 9.50 25.91
C VAL A 462 18.83 8.03 26.24
N PHE A 463 19.66 7.49 27.13
CA PHE A 463 19.49 6.16 27.66
C PHE A 463 19.04 6.26 29.12
N ASN A 464 17.78 5.96 29.39
CA ASN A 464 17.17 6.04 30.72
C ASN A 464 17.17 4.67 31.39
N ILE A 465 17.55 4.62 32.66
CA ILE A 465 17.52 3.45 33.52
C ILE A 465 16.41 3.61 34.57
N TRP A 466 15.50 2.67 34.61
CA TRP A 466 14.34 2.68 35.48
C TRP A 466 14.34 1.44 36.39
N VAL A 467 13.83 1.59 37.60
CA VAL A 467 13.59 0.50 38.53
C VAL A 467 12.14 0.48 38.97
N SER A 468 11.53 -0.68 38.99
CA SER A 468 10.18 -0.91 39.49
C SER A 468 10.25 -1.90 40.63
N LYS A 469 9.54 -1.59 41.72
CA LYS A 469 9.40 -2.50 42.86
C LYS A 469 8.01 -3.17 42.85
N ASP A 470 7.98 -4.49 42.98
CA ASP A 470 6.75 -5.26 43.11
C ASP A 470 5.65 -4.91 42.09
N TYR A 471 6.06 -4.73 40.83
CA TYR A 471 5.19 -4.27 39.72
C TYR A 471 4.60 -2.86 39.91
N GLY A 472 5.19 -2.05 40.76
CA GLY A 472 4.77 -0.65 40.97
C GLY A 472 5.19 0.26 39.82
N THR A 473 4.95 1.55 40.00
CA THR A 473 5.36 2.58 39.01
C THR A 473 6.89 2.61 38.91
N PRO A 474 7.49 2.50 37.71
CA PRO A 474 8.91 2.62 37.54
C PRO A 474 9.42 4.02 37.93
N GLU A 475 10.59 4.05 38.62
CA GLU A 475 11.30 5.27 38.97
C GLU A 475 12.57 5.38 38.10
N ASN A 476 12.83 6.55 37.54
CA ASN A 476 14.08 6.80 36.83
C ASN A 476 15.22 6.97 37.83
N ILE A 477 16.22 6.10 37.76
CA ILE A 477 17.40 6.14 38.64
C ILE A 477 18.62 6.72 37.96
N ALA A 478 18.65 6.76 36.61
CA ALA A 478 19.72 7.41 35.85
C ALA A 478 19.26 7.75 34.44
N THR A 479 19.78 8.85 33.94
CA THR A 479 19.68 9.27 32.51
C THR A 479 21.09 9.49 31.99
N ILE A 480 21.44 8.82 30.91
CA ILE A 480 22.72 8.94 30.22
C ILE A 480 22.48 9.68 28.92
N ASP A 481 23.11 10.81 28.78
CA ASP A 481 23.12 11.62 27.59
C ASP A 481 24.14 11.08 26.58
N LEU A 482 23.72 10.76 25.37
CA LEU A 482 24.57 10.10 24.37
C LEU A 482 25.32 11.06 23.44
N ASP A 483 25.11 12.39 23.60
CA ASP A 483 25.73 13.40 22.74
C ASP A 483 27.21 13.64 22.99
N ASN A 484 27.73 13.36 24.18
CA ASN A 484 29.11 13.60 24.59
C ASN A 484 29.91 12.32 24.85
N THR A 485 29.54 11.20 24.31
CA THR A 485 30.21 9.92 24.54
C THR A 485 31.42 9.74 23.62
N ASN A 486 32.49 9.11 24.12
CA ASN A 486 33.59 8.66 23.28
C ASN A 486 33.10 7.58 22.32
N LEU A 487 33.03 7.95 21.05
CA LEU A 487 32.54 7.03 20.01
C LEU A 487 33.46 5.80 19.95
N ARG A 488 32.84 4.61 19.90
CA ARG A 488 33.48 3.31 19.74
C ARG A 488 34.23 2.80 20.97
N GLU A 489 34.14 3.44 22.12
CA GLU A 489 34.65 2.92 23.39
C GLU A 489 33.55 2.39 24.27
N TRP A 490 33.77 1.32 25.00
CA TRP A 490 32.86 0.80 26.00
C TRP A 490 32.98 1.61 27.29
N ILE A 491 31.87 2.18 27.72
CA ILE A 491 31.77 2.98 28.94
C ILE A 491 31.08 2.16 30.02
N LYS A 492 31.73 2.01 31.17
CA LYS A 492 31.15 1.34 32.33
C LYS A 492 30.24 2.27 33.11
N VAL A 493 29.08 1.79 33.50
CA VAL A 493 28.11 2.46 34.40
C VAL A 493 27.93 1.58 35.62
N GLU A 494 27.95 2.19 36.80
CA GLU A 494 27.67 1.54 38.10
C GLU A 494 26.64 2.41 38.83
N LEU A 495 25.52 1.80 39.23
CA LEU A 495 24.40 2.45 39.91
C LEU A 495 24.10 1.67 41.19
N PRO A 496 23.87 2.34 42.36
CA PRO A 496 23.50 1.73 43.62
C PRO A 496 22.04 1.23 43.58
#